data_988f5dad897a0a2b158474b6b4eafcfc
#
_entry.id   988f5dad897a0a2b158474b6b4eafcfc
#
_cell.length_a   1.000
_cell.length_b   1.000
_cell.length_c   1.000
_cell.angle_alpha   90.00
_cell.angle_beta   90.00
_cell.angle_gamma   90.00
#
_symmetry.space_group_name_H-M   'P 1'
#
loop_
_entity.id
_entity.type
_entity.pdbx_description
1 polymer ?
#
loop_
_entity_poly.entity_id
_entity_poly.type
_entity_poly.pdbx_seq_one_letter_code
_entity_poly.pdbx_strand_id
1 'polypeptide(L)'
;MGENPEITSKDYLSLFNSYKDIEIQYAGGETKKLEERFESPQHAINVVRRMLHASGMVLDNASPAVLGHLSKNIRIAAMKTPLVDEDVGIAASIRIVNPQSMKQEDFINGGTATQPMMDFLTECLRYGISICVAGATSSGKTTLLGWLLTTIPDNKRIYTIESGSRELALVREKEGAVTNSVIHTLTRDSENERQRVDQIALLDMALRFNPDIIVVGEMRGPEANAAQEAARTGVAVVTTIHSNSCEATYRRMVSLCKRAVDMSDETLLSYVTEAYPIVAFCKQLENRERRLMEIQECEIRPDGARSYRPLFQYKITENRVEDGKFIIEGYHEQVHAISDGLAKRLLENGMPGETLKKLRGGVNV
;
A
#
# COMPACT_ATOMS: atom_id res chain seq x y z
N MET A 1 15.06 15.10 -36.28
CA MET A 1 13.81 14.60 -35.73
C MET A 1 14.19 13.33 -34.97
N GLY A 2 14.48 13.42 -33.68
CA GLY A 2 14.79 12.28 -32.85
C GLY A 2 13.49 11.63 -32.42
N GLU A 3 13.37 10.33 -32.65
CA GLU A 3 12.28 9.53 -32.16
C GLU A 3 12.25 9.63 -30.63
N ASN A 4 11.17 10.19 -30.10
CA ASN A 4 10.87 10.14 -28.68
C ASN A 4 10.76 8.66 -28.29
N PRO A 5 11.55 8.13 -27.36
CA PRO A 5 11.33 6.78 -26.89
C PRO A 5 9.92 6.71 -26.34
N GLU A 6 9.13 5.79 -26.83
CA GLU A 6 7.78 5.52 -26.35
C GLU A 6 7.81 5.44 -24.83
N ILE A 7 7.16 6.41 -24.20
CA ILE A 7 6.91 6.41 -22.77
C ILE A 7 5.84 5.34 -22.55
N THR A 8 6.27 4.08 -22.56
CA THR A 8 5.41 2.96 -22.19
C THR A 8 5.16 3.07 -20.69
N SER A 9 3.94 3.44 -20.37
CA SER A 9 3.18 3.33 -19.13
C SER A 9 3.85 2.59 -17.96
N LYS A 10 4.72 3.24 -17.24
CA LYS A 10 5.12 2.78 -15.90
C LYS A 10 5.04 4.00 -14.98
N ASP A 11 4.62 3.79 -13.75
CA ASP A 11 4.58 4.84 -12.74
C ASP A 11 5.88 5.62 -12.75
N TYR A 12 5.81 6.94 -12.90
CA TYR A 12 6.97 7.80 -12.79
C TYR A 12 6.67 9.01 -11.91
N LEU A 13 7.74 9.50 -11.32
CA LEU A 13 7.76 10.63 -10.42
C LEU A 13 8.56 11.74 -11.09
N SER A 14 7.94 12.89 -11.32
CA SER A 14 8.64 14.11 -11.73
C SER A 14 8.95 14.94 -10.50
N LEU A 15 10.23 15.23 -10.29
CA LEU A 15 10.74 16.01 -9.17
C LEU A 15 11.26 17.34 -9.66
N PHE A 16 10.72 18.44 -9.16
CA PHE A 16 11.22 19.79 -9.35
C PHE A 16 11.97 20.16 -8.05
N ASN A 17 13.28 19.95 -8.03
CA ASN A 17 14.13 20.33 -6.89
C ASN A 17 14.36 21.85 -6.87
N SER A 18 14.30 22.47 -8.05
CA SER A 18 14.29 23.91 -8.27
C SER A 18 13.80 24.21 -9.70
N TYR A 19 13.72 25.50 -10.06
CA TYR A 19 13.38 25.88 -11.42
C TYR A 19 14.42 25.44 -12.48
N LYS A 20 15.63 25.06 -12.06
CA LYS A 20 16.73 24.57 -12.92
C LYS A 20 16.96 23.07 -12.84
N ASP A 21 16.51 22.43 -11.76
CA ASP A 21 16.82 21.03 -11.47
C ASP A 21 15.52 20.22 -11.50
N ILE A 22 15.29 19.56 -12.63
CA ILE A 22 14.12 18.71 -12.88
C ILE A 22 14.62 17.29 -13.10
N GLU A 23 14.02 16.35 -12.37
CA GLU A 23 14.34 14.93 -12.45
C GLU A 23 13.08 14.11 -12.75
N ILE A 24 13.26 13.02 -13.48
CA ILE A 24 12.25 11.97 -13.62
C ILE A 24 12.79 10.70 -12.99
N GLN A 25 12.04 10.16 -12.05
CA GLN A 25 12.31 8.87 -11.47
C GLN A 25 11.31 7.85 -12.02
N TYR A 26 11.82 6.82 -12.68
CA TYR A 26 11.03 5.72 -13.23
C TYR A 26 10.69 4.66 -12.17
N ALA A 27 9.68 3.84 -12.42
CA ALA A 27 9.24 2.79 -11.52
C ALA A 27 10.35 1.79 -11.12
N GLY A 28 11.35 1.61 -11.98
CA GLY A 28 12.56 0.81 -11.70
C GLY A 28 13.56 1.45 -10.74
N GLY A 29 13.32 2.70 -10.30
CA GLY A 29 14.22 3.46 -9.42
C GLY A 29 15.34 4.17 -10.16
N GLU A 30 15.41 4.06 -11.49
CA GLU A 30 16.30 4.86 -12.32
C GLU A 30 15.85 6.33 -12.27
N THR A 31 16.80 7.25 -12.06
CA THR A 31 16.57 8.69 -12.04
C THR A 31 17.32 9.33 -13.20
N LYS A 32 16.62 10.15 -13.97
CA LYS A 32 17.21 10.91 -15.07
C LYS A 32 17.00 12.41 -14.83
N LYS A 33 18.07 13.18 -14.84
CA LYS A 33 17.98 14.65 -14.88
C LYS A 33 17.60 15.10 -16.28
N LEU A 34 16.68 16.05 -16.35
CA LEU A 34 16.28 16.66 -17.61
C LEU A 34 17.19 17.84 -17.95
N GLU A 35 17.39 18.06 -19.24
CA GLU A 35 18.05 19.26 -19.75
C GLU A 35 17.11 20.48 -19.75
N GLU A 36 15.81 20.20 -19.83
CA GLU A 36 14.74 21.20 -19.75
C GLU A 36 14.68 21.82 -18.36
N ARG A 37 14.45 23.14 -18.34
CA ARG A 37 14.34 23.95 -17.14
C ARG A 37 13.32 25.05 -17.32
N PHE A 38 12.81 25.57 -16.24
CA PHE A 38 12.00 26.77 -16.27
C PHE A 38 12.87 28.00 -16.49
N GLU A 39 12.34 29.02 -17.14
CA GLU A 39 13.06 30.26 -17.46
C GLU A 39 13.48 31.04 -16.20
N SER A 40 12.67 30.98 -15.15
CA SER A 40 12.88 31.68 -13.89
C SER A 40 12.13 31.00 -12.74
N PRO A 41 12.50 31.32 -11.46
CA PRO A 41 11.74 30.88 -10.30
C PRO A 41 10.26 31.20 -10.41
N GLN A 42 9.92 32.43 -10.84
CA GLN A 42 8.53 32.87 -10.99
C GLN A 42 7.79 32.13 -12.10
N HIS A 43 8.49 31.77 -13.20
CA HIS A 43 7.91 30.93 -14.28
C HIS A 43 7.52 29.55 -13.74
N ALA A 44 8.40 28.90 -12.97
CA ALA A 44 8.11 27.60 -12.36
C ALA A 44 6.90 27.66 -11.41
N ILE A 45 6.83 28.67 -10.56
CA ILE A 45 5.68 28.91 -9.68
C ILE A 45 4.39 29.06 -10.48
N ASN A 46 4.41 29.85 -11.54
CA ASN A 46 3.21 30.12 -12.36
C ASN A 46 2.72 28.87 -13.10
N VAL A 47 3.65 28.02 -13.58
CA VAL A 47 3.28 26.76 -14.24
C VAL A 47 2.60 25.83 -13.25
N VAL A 48 3.21 25.61 -12.07
CA VAL A 48 2.61 24.72 -11.05
C VAL A 48 1.30 25.28 -10.52
N ARG A 49 1.18 26.59 -10.32
CA ARG A 49 -0.09 27.23 -9.95
C ARG A 49 -1.20 26.97 -10.98
N ARG A 50 -0.90 27.03 -12.27
CA ARG A 50 -1.90 26.73 -13.31
C ARG A 50 -2.36 25.28 -13.25
N MET A 51 -1.43 24.34 -13.02
CA MET A 51 -1.79 22.92 -12.84
C MET A 51 -2.73 22.75 -11.65
N LEU A 52 -2.39 23.36 -10.49
CA LEU A 52 -3.18 23.27 -9.27
C LEU A 52 -4.55 23.93 -9.40
N HIS A 53 -4.62 25.09 -10.04
CA HIS A 53 -5.87 25.82 -10.25
C HIS A 53 -6.89 25.00 -11.07
N ALA A 54 -6.43 24.24 -12.07
CA ALA A 54 -7.28 23.33 -12.84
C ALA A 54 -7.95 22.25 -11.98
N SER A 55 -7.37 21.93 -10.82
CA SER A 55 -7.88 20.97 -9.84
C SER A 55 -8.53 21.65 -8.61
N GLY A 56 -8.76 22.96 -8.66
CA GLY A 56 -9.37 23.73 -7.58
C GLY A 56 -8.47 23.94 -6.35
N MET A 57 -7.16 23.71 -6.49
CA MET A 57 -6.18 23.89 -5.41
C MET A 57 -5.48 25.25 -5.50
N VAL A 58 -5.14 25.81 -4.36
CA VAL A 58 -4.47 27.11 -4.25
C VAL A 58 -3.05 26.95 -3.69
N LEU A 59 -2.08 27.59 -4.32
CA LEU A 59 -0.70 27.73 -3.85
C LEU A 59 -0.34 29.21 -3.88
N ASP A 60 -0.36 29.86 -2.74
CA ASP A 60 -0.11 31.30 -2.60
C ASP A 60 0.75 31.60 -1.37
N ASN A 61 0.76 32.85 -0.90
CA ASN A 61 1.55 33.23 0.27
C ASN A 61 0.89 32.83 1.59
N ALA A 62 -0.43 32.67 1.61
CA ALA A 62 -1.16 32.19 2.79
C ALA A 62 -1.07 30.66 2.89
N SER A 63 -1.04 29.96 1.73
CA SER A 63 -0.91 28.52 1.60
C SER A 63 0.31 28.18 0.75
N PRO A 64 1.55 28.29 1.29
CA PRO A 64 2.79 28.12 0.53
C PRO A 64 3.15 26.64 0.25
N ALA A 65 2.38 25.70 0.77
CA ALA A 65 2.49 24.28 0.50
C ALA A 65 1.13 23.70 0.12
N VAL A 66 1.14 22.72 -0.80
CA VAL A 66 -0.06 22.00 -1.21
C VAL A 66 0.24 20.51 -1.37
N LEU A 67 -0.69 19.71 -0.91
CA LEU A 67 -0.71 18.26 -1.16
C LEU A 67 -2.07 17.91 -1.74
N GLY A 68 -2.10 17.29 -2.92
CA GLY A 68 -3.36 16.98 -3.58
C GLY A 68 -3.20 16.15 -4.84
N HIS A 69 -4.16 16.29 -5.76
CA HIS A 69 -4.17 15.55 -7.02
C HIS A 69 -4.57 16.46 -8.19
N LEU A 70 -3.88 16.30 -9.30
CA LEU A 70 -4.18 17.02 -10.56
C LEU A 70 -5.24 16.30 -11.37
N SER A 71 -5.34 14.98 -11.20
CA SER A 71 -6.38 14.12 -11.79
C SER A 71 -6.55 12.86 -10.92
N LYS A 72 -7.41 11.94 -11.32
CA LYS A 72 -7.69 10.70 -10.57
C LYS A 72 -6.41 9.91 -10.20
N ASN A 73 -5.40 9.96 -11.06
CA ASN A 73 -4.18 9.18 -10.95
C ASN A 73 -2.88 10.03 -10.91
N ILE A 74 -2.98 11.35 -10.75
CA ILE A 74 -1.81 12.21 -10.65
C ILE A 74 -1.84 12.95 -9.33
N ARG A 75 -0.90 12.61 -8.45
CA ARG A 75 -0.66 13.30 -7.18
C ARG A 75 0.34 14.43 -7.38
N ILE A 76 0.17 15.49 -6.60
CA ILE A 76 1.15 16.57 -6.51
C ILE A 76 1.37 16.95 -5.04
N ALA A 77 2.63 17.11 -4.69
CA ALA A 77 3.07 17.84 -3.51
C ALA A 77 3.92 19.00 -4.02
N ALA A 78 3.59 20.22 -3.63
CA ALA A 78 4.34 21.39 -4.05
C ALA A 78 4.51 22.38 -2.89
N MET A 79 5.64 23.05 -2.84
CA MET A 79 5.93 24.13 -1.88
C MET A 79 6.75 25.23 -2.55
N LYS A 80 6.50 26.46 -2.13
CA LYS A 80 7.17 27.68 -2.57
C LYS A 80 7.67 28.49 -1.38
N THR A 81 8.29 29.63 -1.65
CA THR A 81 8.67 30.63 -0.63
C THR A 81 7.45 30.98 0.25
N PRO A 82 7.62 31.01 1.60
CA PRO A 82 8.87 31.03 2.36
C PRO A 82 9.39 29.64 2.80
N LEU A 83 8.81 28.53 2.32
CA LEU A 83 9.24 27.17 2.70
C LEU A 83 10.47 26.68 1.92
N VAL A 84 10.73 27.27 0.79
CA VAL A 84 11.96 27.08 -0.01
C VAL A 84 12.56 28.46 -0.32
N ASP A 85 13.84 28.49 -0.64
CA ASP A 85 14.55 29.73 -0.96
C ASP A 85 13.99 30.40 -2.24
N GLU A 86 14.13 31.72 -2.35
CA GLU A 86 13.59 32.48 -3.48
C GLU A 86 14.19 32.09 -4.81
N ASP A 87 15.45 31.70 -4.83
CA ASP A 87 16.18 31.26 -6.02
C ASP A 87 15.84 29.83 -6.44
N VAL A 88 15.24 29.04 -5.57
CA VAL A 88 14.64 27.74 -5.89
C VAL A 88 13.31 27.91 -6.65
N GLY A 89 12.53 28.89 -6.24
CA GLY A 89 11.23 29.20 -6.77
C GLY A 89 10.14 28.24 -6.28
N ILE A 90 10.21 26.99 -6.69
CA ILE A 90 9.28 25.94 -6.31
C ILE A 90 10.00 24.59 -6.19
N ALA A 91 9.64 23.83 -5.16
CA ALA A 91 9.92 22.42 -5.09
C ALA A 91 8.59 21.66 -5.28
N ALA A 92 8.58 20.69 -6.18
CA ALA A 92 7.36 19.91 -6.43
C ALA A 92 7.68 18.45 -6.74
N SER A 93 6.79 17.58 -6.32
CA SER A 93 6.80 16.15 -6.62
C SER A 93 5.46 15.81 -7.28
N ILE A 94 5.51 15.41 -8.54
CA ILE A 94 4.34 15.01 -9.34
C ILE A 94 4.47 13.53 -9.61
N ARG A 95 3.60 12.73 -8.98
CA ARG A 95 3.57 11.28 -9.14
C ARG A 95 2.41 10.88 -10.03
N ILE A 96 2.74 10.24 -11.14
CA ILE A 96 1.74 9.61 -12.00
C ILE A 96 1.62 8.16 -11.55
N VAL A 97 0.44 7.82 -11.07
CA VAL A 97 0.09 6.46 -10.69
C VAL A 97 -0.67 5.85 -11.85
N ASN A 98 -0.09 4.86 -12.48
CA ASN A 98 -0.81 4.06 -13.46
C ASN A 98 -1.33 2.80 -12.76
N PRO A 99 -2.62 2.71 -12.44
CA PRO A 99 -3.19 1.60 -11.67
C PRO A 99 -3.32 0.32 -12.52
N GLN A 100 -2.34 0.02 -13.37
CA GLN A 100 -2.28 -1.30 -14.00
C GLN A 100 -1.90 -2.29 -12.91
N SER A 101 -2.83 -3.17 -12.57
CA SER A 101 -2.55 -4.29 -11.69
C SER A 101 -1.50 -5.18 -12.35
N MET A 102 -0.36 -5.36 -11.66
CA MET A 102 0.60 -6.40 -12.04
C MET A 102 -0.12 -7.75 -12.03
N LYS A 103 0.25 -8.61 -12.95
CA LYS A 103 -0.23 -9.99 -12.94
C LYS A 103 0.55 -10.81 -11.94
N GLN A 104 0.00 -11.93 -11.51
CA GLN A 104 0.68 -12.84 -10.58
C GLN A 104 2.02 -13.31 -11.12
N GLU A 105 2.07 -13.57 -12.43
CA GLU A 105 3.29 -13.98 -13.12
C GLU A 105 4.42 -12.96 -13.02
N ASP A 106 4.10 -11.67 -12.96
CA ASP A 106 5.10 -10.60 -12.83
C ASP A 106 5.81 -10.65 -11.46
N PHE A 107 5.07 -10.99 -10.39
CA PHE A 107 5.65 -11.17 -9.05
C PHE A 107 6.54 -12.42 -9.00
N ILE A 108 6.11 -13.51 -9.64
CA ILE A 108 6.84 -14.78 -9.64
C ILE A 108 8.09 -14.66 -10.52
N ASN A 109 7.95 -14.21 -11.76
CA ASN A 109 9.06 -14.07 -12.71
C ASN A 109 10.08 -13.02 -12.26
N GLY A 110 9.63 -11.97 -11.58
CA GLY A 110 10.50 -10.97 -10.94
C GLY A 110 11.15 -11.44 -9.64
N GLY A 111 10.86 -12.67 -9.19
CA GLY A 111 11.38 -13.22 -7.93
C GLY A 111 10.90 -12.47 -6.68
N THR A 112 9.84 -11.65 -6.81
CA THR A 112 9.27 -10.91 -5.68
C THR A 112 8.61 -11.84 -4.68
N ALA A 113 7.90 -12.86 -5.15
CA ALA A 113 7.21 -13.86 -4.35
C ALA A 113 7.15 -15.20 -5.11
N THR A 114 6.77 -16.27 -4.43
CA THR A 114 6.52 -17.58 -5.05
C THR A 114 5.02 -17.84 -5.20
N GLN A 115 4.66 -18.80 -6.07
CA GLN A 115 3.27 -19.22 -6.25
C GLN A 115 2.59 -19.59 -4.92
N PRO A 116 3.19 -20.41 -4.01
CA PRO A 116 2.55 -20.73 -2.73
C PRO A 116 2.27 -19.51 -1.84
N MET A 117 3.15 -18.49 -1.85
CA MET A 117 2.94 -17.25 -1.10
C MET A 117 1.75 -16.47 -1.64
N MET A 118 1.64 -16.36 -2.96
CA MET A 118 0.57 -15.64 -3.64
C MET A 118 -0.78 -16.36 -3.41
N ASP A 119 -0.80 -17.67 -3.55
CA ASP A 119 -1.99 -18.49 -3.29
C ASP A 119 -2.44 -18.37 -1.84
N PHE A 120 -1.49 -18.42 -0.90
CA PHE A 120 -1.79 -18.26 0.53
C PHE A 120 -2.48 -16.92 0.84
N LEU A 121 -1.93 -15.81 0.36
CA LEU A 121 -2.52 -14.49 0.59
C LEU A 121 -3.91 -14.37 -0.07
N THR A 122 -4.05 -14.89 -1.29
CA THR A 122 -5.33 -14.91 -2.01
C THR A 122 -6.40 -15.67 -1.23
N GLU A 123 -6.09 -16.89 -0.80
CA GLU A 123 -7.06 -17.71 -0.08
C GLU A 123 -7.37 -17.15 1.30
N CYS A 124 -6.39 -16.60 2.03
CA CYS A 124 -6.65 -15.90 3.29
C CYS A 124 -7.67 -14.77 3.11
N LEU A 125 -7.45 -13.90 2.13
CA LEU A 125 -8.36 -12.77 1.91
C LEU A 125 -9.73 -13.22 1.41
N ARG A 126 -9.79 -14.19 0.51
CA ARG A 126 -11.03 -14.76 -0.02
C ARG A 126 -11.94 -15.29 1.09
N TYR A 127 -11.34 -15.90 2.13
CA TYR A 127 -12.04 -16.44 3.28
C TYR A 127 -12.03 -15.53 4.50
N GLY A 128 -11.97 -14.22 4.29
CA GLY A 128 -12.25 -13.22 5.31
C GLY A 128 -11.15 -13.03 6.37
N ILE A 129 -9.91 -13.38 6.06
CA ILE A 129 -8.76 -13.10 6.92
C ILE A 129 -8.18 -11.73 6.58
N SER A 130 -8.12 -10.85 7.55
CA SER A 130 -7.51 -9.53 7.39
C SER A 130 -5.99 -9.63 7.22
N ILE A 131 -5.45 -8.80 6.32
CA ILE A 131 -4.02 -8.82 5.96
C ILE A 131 -3.46 -7.41 6.05
N CYS A 132 -2.32 -7.27 6.69
CA CYS A 132 -1.53 -6.04 6.64
C CYS A 132 -0.29 -6.22 5.77
N VAL A 133 -0.13 -5.36 4.74
CA VAL A 133 1.07 -5.33 3.91
C VAL A 133 2.01 -4.25 4.43
N ALA A 134 3.14 -4.66 4.97
CA ALA A 134 4.13 -3.80 5.62
C ALA A 134 5.37 -3.59 4.75
N GLY A 135 6.11 -2.51 5.01
CA GLY A 135 7.39 -2.24 4.35
C GLY A 135 7.72 -0.76 4.25
N ALA A 136 8.91 -0.42 3.82
CA ALA A 136 9.35 0.95 3.59
C ALA A 136 8.67 1.59 2.36
N THR A 137 8.93 2.87 2.12
CA THR A 137 8.52 3.54 0.88
C THR A 137 9.11 2.81 -0.33
N SER A 138 8.36 2.74 -1.43
CA SER A 138 8.76 2.08 -2.69
C SER A 138 9.02 0.57 -2.62
N SER A 139 8.69 -0.09 -1.50
CA SER A 139 8.89 -1.55 -1.33
C SER A 139 7.88 -2.42 -2.10
N GLY A 140 6.86 -1.83 -2.73
CA GLY A 140 5.85 -2.56 -3.51
C GLY A 140 4.57 -2.92 -2.74
N LYS A 141 4.34 -2.35 -1.53
CA LYS A 141 3.14 -2.61 -0.71
C LYS A 141 1.83 -2.40 -1.47
N THR A 142 1.65 -1.21 -2.03
CA THR A 142 0.41 -0.85 -2.76
C THR A 142 0.23 -1.71 -4.01
N THR A 143 1.33 -2.09 -4.66
CA THR A 143 1.30 -2.98 -5.83
C THR A 143 0.83 -4.39 -5.45
N LEU A 144 1.37 -4.95 -4.36
CA LEU A 144 0.94 -6.25 -3.83
C LEU A 144 -0.52 -6.20 -3.36
N LEU A 145 -0.90 -5.15 -2.63
CA LEU A 145 -2.29 -4.93 -2.20
C LEU A 145 -3.23 -4.83 -3.41
N GLY A 146 -2.88 -4.02 -4.40
CA GLY A 146 -3.69 -3.86 -5.61
C GLY A 146 -3.89 -5.18 -6.35
N TRP A 147 -2.83 -5.96 -6.54
CA TRP A 147 -2.93 -7.30 -7.13
C TRP A 147 -3.84 -8.21 -6.29
N LEU A 148 -3.62 -8.29 -4.99
CA LEU A 148 -4.39 -9.15 -4.10
C LEU A 148 -5.89 -8.87 -4.19
N LEU A 149 -6.28 -7.60 -4.30
CA LEU A 149 -7.68 -7.19 -4.46
C LEU A 149 -8.27 -7.59 -5.81
N THR A 150 -7.45 -7.76 -6.85
CA THR A 150 -7.97 -8.27 -8.14
C THR A 150 -8.36 -9.74 -8.09
N THR A 151 -7.89 -10.50 -7.09
CA THR A 151 -8.22 -11.92 -6.91
C THR A 151 -9.60 -12.15 -6.24
N ILE A 152 -10.20 -11.08 -5.72
CA ILE A 152 -11.48 -11.17 -5.02
C ILE A 152 -12.61 -11.47 -6.01
N PRO A 153 -13.49 -12.45 -5.73
CA PRO A 153 -14.62 -12.78 -6.58
C PRO A 153 -15.60 -11.61 -6.76
N ASP A 154 -16.26 -11.55 -7.93
CA ASP A 154 -17.17 -10.46 -8.29
C ASP A 154 -18.39 -10.31 -7.37
N ASN A 155 -18.79 -11.39 -6.70
CA ASN A 155 -19.89 -11.40 -5.74
C ASN A 155 -19.53 -10.85 -4.35
N LYS A 156 -18.28 -10.49 -4.13
CA LYS A 156 -17.80 -9.86 -2.90
C LYS A 156 -17.74 -8.34 -3.05
N ARG A 157 -18.28 -7.63 -2.06
CA ARG A 157 -18.27 -6.17 -2.05
C ARG A 157 -16.99 -5.64 -1.42
N ILE A 158 -16.27 -4.81 -2.18
CA ILE A 158 -15.05 -4.13 -1.75
C ILE A 158 -15.35 -2.65 -1.51
N TYR A 159 -14.97 -2.13 -0.36
CA TYR A 159 -15.03 -0.71 -0.04
C TYR A 159 -13.62 -0.19 0.19
N THR A 160 -13.14 0.75 -0.66
CA THR A 160 -11.78 1.30 -0.54
C THR A 160 -11.80 2.70 0.05
N ILE A 161 -10.84 2.97 0.93
CA ILE A 161 -10.60 4.25 1.57
C ILE A 161 -9.16 4.65 1.23
N GLU A 162 -9.02 5.67 0.39
CA GLU A 162 -7.71 6.17 -0.06
C GLU A 162 -7.53 7.64 0.29
N SER A 163 -6.30 8.07 0.52
CA SER A 163 -5.97 9.46 0.87
C SER A 163 -5.28 10.15 -0.28
N GLY A 164 -5.81 11.30 -0.68
CA GLY A 164 -5.20 12.22 -1.63
C GLY A 164 -5.31 11.82 -3.10
N SER A 165 -5.25 10.55 -3.49
CA SER A 165 -5.48 10.09 -4.87
C SER A 165 -5.89 8.63 -4.90
N ARG A 166 -6.57 8.25 -6.00
CA ARG A 166 -6.93 6.86 -6.25
C ARG A 166 -5.74 6.11 -6.84
N GLU A 167 -5.20 5.17 -6.07
CA GLU A 167 -4.13 4.26 -6.50
C GLU A 167 -4.67 2.89 -6.91
N LEU A 168 -5.90 2.55 -6.51
CA LEU A 168 -6.55 1.28 -6.80
C LEU A 168 -7.59 1.44 -7.92
N ALA A 169 -7.48 0.61 -8.97
CA ALA A 169 -8.46 0.50 -10.04
C ALA A 169 -9.02 -0.92 -10.06
N LEU A 170 -10.11 -1.12 -9.32
CA LEU A 170 -10.65 -2.45 -9.06
C LEU A 170 -11.97 -2.73 -9.81
N VAL A 171 -12.57 -1.71 -10.41
CA VAL A 171 -13.82 -1.88 -11.19
C VAL A 171 -13.53 -2.71 -12.43
N ARG A 172 -14.31 -3.77 -12.62
CA ARG A 172 -14.25 -4.66 -13.78
C ARG A 172 -15.46 -4.42 -14.65
N GLU A 173 -15.21 -4.28 -15.93
CA GLU A 173 -16.26 -4.09 -16.93
C GLU A 173 -16.18 -5.18 -18.00
N LYS A 174 -17.34 -5.67 -18.39
CA LYS A 174 -17.49 -6.58 -19.50
C LYS A 174 -18.66 -6.09 -20.36
N GLU A 175 -18.42 -5.88 -21.64
CA GLU A 175 -19.44 -5.41 -22.61
C GLU A 175 -20.14 -4.12 -22.16
N GLY A 176 -19.41 -3.20 -21.50
CA GLY A 176 -19.93 -1.93 -21.01
C GLY A 176 -20.73 -2.01 -19.69
N ALA A 177 -20.81 -3.18 -19.08
CA ALA A 177 -21.46 -3.37 -17.78
C ALA A 177 -20.43 -3.67 -16.69
N VAL A 178 -20.59 -3.05 -15.52
CA VAL A 178 -19.77 -3.35 -14.34
C VAL A 178 -20.16 -4.73 -13.80
N THR A 179 -19.18 -5.61 -13.61
CA THR A 179 -19.40 -7.01 -13.20
C THR A 179 -19.17 -7.25 -11.72
N ASN A 180 -18.37 -6.44 -11.04
CA ASN A 180 -18.05 -6.61 -9.62
C ASN A 180 -18.61 -5.47 -8.75
N SER A 181 -18.59 -5.66 -7.44
CA SER A 181 -19.13 -4.69 -6.48
C SER A 181 -17.98 -3.95 -5.78
N VAL A 182 -17.66 -2.73 -6.23
CA VAL A 182 -16.60 -1.92 -5.66
C VAL A 182 -17.08 -0.49 -5.41
N ILE A 183 -16.84 -0.01 -4.20
CA ILE A 183 -17.05 1.39 -3.82
C ILE A 183 -15.69 2.00 -3.54
N HIS A 184 -15.28 2.94 -4.37
CA HIS A 184 -14.06 3.71 -4.16
C HIS A 184 -14.35 5.02 -3.45
N THR A 185 -13.73 5.25 -2.30
CA THR A 185 -13.82 6.53 -1.58
C THR A 185 -12.45 7.18 -1.43
N LEU A 186 -12.47 8.51 -1.32
CA LEU A 186 -11.30 9.34 -1.08
C LEU A 186 -11.56 10.25 0.11
N THR A 187 -10.55 10.47 0.92
CA THR A 187 -10.59 11.54 1.92
C THR A 187 -10.74 12.90 1.25
N ARG A 188 -11.36 13.82 1.94
CA ARG A 188 -11.47 15.20 1.50
C ARG A 188 -10.85 16.11 2.55
N ASP A 189 -9.75 16.74 2.19
CA ASP A 189 -9.18 17.82 2.99
C ASP A 189 -9.95 19.13 2.72
N SER A 190 -10.26 19.87 3.77
CA SER A 190 -10.92 21.16 3.69
C SER A 190 -10.58 22.00 4.92
N GLU A 191 -10.39 23.31 4.74
CA GLU A 191 -10.28 24.27 5.84
C GLU A 191 -11.60 24.37 6.62
N ASN A 192 -12.72 24.12 5.95
CA ASN A 192 -14.02 24.01 6.59
C ASN A 192 -14.20 22.61 7.18
N GLU A 193 -14.17 22.50 8.50
CA GLU A 193 -14.33 21.22 9.22
C GLU A 193 -15.59 20.44 8.80
N ARG A 194 -16.69 21.13 8.47
CA ARG A 194 -17.93 20.46 8.01
C ARG A 194 -17.80 19.80 6.65
N GLN A 195 -16.80 20.16 5.87
CA GLN A 195 -16.54 19.61 4.54
C GLN A 195 -15.38 18.63 4.55
N ARG A 196 -14.63 18.56 5.65
CA ARG A 196 -13.54 17.63 5.83
C ARG A 196 -14.10 16.23 6.04
N VAL A 197 -13.55 15.26 5.30
CA VAL A 197 -13.87 13.83 5.44
C VAL A 197 -12.56 13.08 5.55
N ASP A 198 -12.27 12.58 6.71
CA ASP A 198 -11.07 11.79 6.99
C ASP A 198 -11.31 10.27 6.84
N GLN A 199 -10.28 9.47 7.05
CA GLN A 199 -10.37 8.02 6.95
C GLN A 199 -11.27 7.41 8.02
N ILE A 200 -11.36 8.01 9.22
CA ILE A 200 -12.22 7.52 10.31
C ILE A 200 -13.69 7.66 9.90
N ALA A 201 -14.08 8.82 9.40
CA ALA A 201 -15.44 9.06 8.93
C ALA A 201 -15.83 8.11 7.77
N LEU A 202 -14.88 7.80 6.89
CA LEU A 202 -15.10 6.83 5.80
C LEU A 202 -15.17 5.39 6.30
N LEU A 203 -14.44 5.01 7.35
CA LEU A 203 -14.55 3.70 8.00
C LEU A 203 -15.91 3.52 8.66
N ASP A 204 -16.40 4.52 9.40
CA ASP A 204 -17.72 4.50 10.00
C ASP A 204 -18.83 4.38 8.94
N MET A 205 -18.63 5.02 7.80
CA MET A 205 -19.55 4.94 6.67
C MET A 205 -19.46 3.55 6.00
N ALA A 206 -18.26 2.99 5.85
CA ALA A 206 -18.05 1.71 5.18
C ALA A 206 -18.92 0.59 5.76
N LEU A 207 -19.00 0.49 7.09
CA LEU A 207 -19.79 -0.53 7.78
C LEU A 207 -21.29 -0.47 7.44
N ARG A 208 -21.79 0.69 6.97
CA ARG A 208 -23.20 0.89 6.55
C ARG A 208 -23.47 0.42 5.11
N PHE A 209 -22.42 0.19 4.33
CA PHE A 209 -22.52 -0.30 2.95
C PHE A 209 -22.43 -1.82 2.82
N ASN A 210 -22.44 -2.54 3.95
CA ASN A 210 -22.35 -4.00 4.00
C ASN A 210 -21.20 -4.56 3.14
N PRO A 211 -19.95 -4.17 3.38
CA PRO A 211 -18.82 -4.68 2.63
C PRO A 211 -18.40 -6.07 3.13
N ASP A 212 -17.91 -6.91 2.23
CA ASP A 212 -17.17 -8.13 2.59
C ASP A 212 -15.71 -7.79 2.94
N ILE A 213 -15.17 -6.75 2.28
CA ILE A 213 -13.78 -6.33 2.44
C ILE A 213 -13.71 -4.80 2.50
N ILE A 214 -13.07 -4.29 3.54
CA ILE A 214 -12.68 -2.88 3.65
C ILE A 214 -11.19 -2.76 3.36
N VAL A 215 -10.83 -1.80 2.51
CA VAL A 215 -9.44 -1.51 2.16
C VAL A 215 -9.09 -0.13 2.69
N VAL A 216 -8.19 -0.07 3.66
CA VAL A 216 -7.55 1.18 4.07
C VAL A 216 -6.23 1.28 3.32
N GLY A 217 -6.15 2.14 2.32
CA GLY A 217 -5.02 2.21 1.40
C GLY A 217 -3.68 2.31 2.13
N GLU A 218 -3.62 3.12 3.18
CA GLU A 218 -2.47 3.21 4.08
C GLU A 218 -2.88 3.71 5.47
N MET A 219 -2.40 3.03 6.52
CA MET A 219 -2.52 3.49 7.90
C MET A 219 -1.31 4.33 8.32
N ARG A 220 -1.56 5.57 8.71
CA ARG A 220 -0.54 6.56 9.13
C ARG A 220 -0.84 7.23 10.45
N GLY A 221 -2.07 7.16 10.93
CA GLY A 221 -2.60 7.95 12.02
C GLY A 221 -3.65 7.21 12.86
N PRO A 222 -4.55 7.97 13.49
CA PRO A 222 -5.57 7.46 14.42
C PRO A 222 -6.60 6.52 13.76
N GLU A 223 -6.73 6.53 12.44
CA GLU A 223 -7.59 5.61 11.68
C GLU A 223 -7.24 4.13 11.91
N ALA A 224 -6.02 3.84 12.38
CA ALA A 224 -5.61 2.49 12.73
C ALA A 224 -6.51 1.88 13.82
N ASN A 225 -7.03 2.69 14.76
CA ASN A 225 -7.96 2.22 15.78
C ASN A 225 -9.31 1.84 15.16
N ALA A 226 -9.90 2.68 14.34
CA ALA A 226 -11.17 2.39 13.66
C ALA A 226 -11.04 1.18 12.70
N ALA A 227 -9.89 1.04 12.03
CA ALA A 227 -9.63 -0.08 11.13
C ALA A 227 -9.54 -1.43 11.87
N GLN A 228 -8.83 -1.47 13.03
CA GLN A 228 -8.77 -2.70 13.83
C GLN A 228 -10.14 -3.03 14.45
N GLU A 229 -10.93 -2.05 14.87
CA GLU A 229 -12.29 -2.27 15.34
C GLU A 229 -13.16 -2.88 14.23
N ALA A 230 -13.14 -2.32 13.01
CA ALA A 230 -13.86 -2.87 11.87
C ALA A 230 -13.45 -4.33 11.58
N ALA A 231 -12.15 -4.65 11.60
CA ALA A 231 -11.66 -6.02 11.38
C ALA A 231 -12.18 -7.01 12.43
N ARG A 232 -12.40 -6.56 13.66
CA ARG A 232 -12.91 -7.38 14.77
C ARG A 232 -14.44 -7.57 14.74
N THR A 233 -15.16 -6.82 13.90
CA THR A 233 -16.60 -7.05 13.67
C THR A 233 -16.91 -8.19 12.69
N GLY A 234 -15.87 -8.81 12.09
CA GLY A 234 -16.03 -9.92 11.16
C GLY A 234 -15.88 -9.53 9.68
N VAL A 235 -15.65 -8.24 9.39
CA VAL A 235 -15.32 -7.77 8.04
C VAL A 235 -13.82 -7.91 7.80
N ALA A 236 -13.40 -8.46 6.67
CA ALA A 236 -11.97 -8.48 6.35
C ALA A 236 -11.46 -7.07 6.08
N VAL A 237 -10.37 -6.67 6.74
CA VAL A 237 -9.72 -5.39 6.50
C VAL A 237 -8.33 -5.61 5.93
N VAL A 238 -8.04 -4.98 4.80
CA VAL A 238 -6.71 -5.01 4.17
C VAL A 238 -6.12 -3.61 4.16
N THR A 239 -4.85 -3.52 4.49
CA THR A 239 -4.18 -2.21 4.60
C THR A 239 -2.71 -2.29 4.26
N THR A 240 -2.10 -1.13 4.02
CA THR A 240 -0.66 -0.99 4.01
C THR A 240 -0.17 -0.15 5.18
N ILE A 241 1.05 -0.40 5.63
CA ILE A 241 1.69 0.35 6.72
C ILE A 241 3.20 0.46 6.50
N HIS A 242 3.79 1.58 6.91
CA HIS A 242 5.24 1.70 6.96
C HIS A 242 5.79 1.02 8.21
N SER A 243 6.61 -0.02 8.01
CA SER A 243 7.28 -0.77 9.07
C SER A 243 8.55 -1.46 8.56
N ASN A 244 9.39 -1.95 9.47
CA ASN A 244 10.69 -2.56 9.17
C ASN A 244 10.69 -4.10 9.29
N SER A 245 9.62 -4.70 9.80
CA SER A 245 9.44 -6.17 9.89
C SER A 245 7.98 -6.50 10.17
N CYS A 246 7.60 -7.77 10.09
CA CYS A 246 6.26 -8.25 10.47
C CYS A 246 5.96 -7.96 11.94
N GLU A 247 6.88 -8.29 12.86
CA GLU A 247 6.67 -8.05 14.30
C GLU A 247 6.60 -6.55 14.64
N ALA A 248 7.51 -5.72 14.06
CA ALA A 248 7.49 -4.28 14.27
C ALA A 248 6.19 -3.63 13.78
N THR A 249 5.49 -4.26 12.85
CA THR A 249 4.20 -3.79 12.33
C THR A 249 3.14 -3.69 13.42
N TYR A 250 3.04 -4.68 14.30
CA TYR A 250 2.08 -4.65 15.40
C TYR A 250 2.37 -3.53 16.39
N ARG A 251 3.64 -3.33 16.77
CA ARG A 251 4.05 -2.21 17.62
C ARG A 251 3.75 -0.86 16.97
N ARG A 252 3.94 -0.78 15.65
CA ARG A 252 3.58 0.43 14.89
C ARG A 252 2.08 0.68 14.91
N MET A 253 1.24 -0.35 14.72
CA MET A 253 -0.22 -0.24 14.82
C MET A 253 -0.65 0.24 16.21
N VAL A 254 -0.10 -0.35 17.30
CA VAL A 254 -0.36 0.12 18.68
C VAL A 254 -0.05 1.60 18.82
N SER A 255 1.12 2.05 18.35
CA SER A 255 1.51 3.46 18.40
C SER A 255 0.56 4.39 17.62
N LEU A 256 -0.03 3.91 16.52
CA LEU A 256 -1.03 4.66 15.76
C LEU A 256 -2.39 4.69 16.47
N CYS A 257 -2.85 3.56 17.02
CA CYS A 257 -4.10 3.46 17.79
C CYS A 257 -4.09 4.39 19.01
N LYS A 258 -2.95 4.51 19.70
CA LYS A 258 -2.79 5.45 20.83
C LYS A 258 -3.02 6.92 20.48
N ARG A 259 -3.01 7.29 19.22
CA ARG A 259 -3.37 8.65 18.80
C ARG A 259 -4.88 8.90 18.85
N ALA A 260 -5.69 7.84 18.88
CA ALA A 260 -7.15 7.91 18.94
C ALA A 260 -7.69 7.62 20.34
N VAL A 261 -7.04 6.70 21.09
CA VAL A 261 -7.56 6.19 22.37
C VAL A 261 -6.47 6.07 23.42
N ASP A 262 -6.83 6.32 24.68
CA ASP A 262 -5.96 6.13 25.83
C ASP A 262 -6.17 4.74 26.44
N MET A 263 -5.48 3.77 25.88
CA MET A 263 -5.49 2.37 26.33
C MET A 263 -4.06 1.87 26.53
N SER A 264 -3.90 0.81 27.34
CA SER A 264 -2.59 0.18 27.54
C SER A 264 -2.06 -0.43 26.25
N ASP A 265 -0.73 -0.44 26.10
CA ASP A 265 -0.06 -1.07 24.95
C ASP A 265 -0.45 -2.54 24.81
N GLU A 266 -0.59 -3.26 25.93
CA GLU A 266 -0.98 -4.66 25.95
C GLU A 266 -2.40 -4.88 25.41
N THR A 267 -3.36 -4.04 25.83
CA THR A 267 -4.73 -4.09 25.33
C THR A 267 -4.76 -3.82 23.83
N LEU A 268 -4.10 -2.75 23.38
CA LEU A 268 -4.05 -2.41 21.96
C LEU A 268 -3.32 -3.47 21.14
N LEU A 269 -2.24 -4.06 21.69
CA LEU A 269 -1.54 -5.17 21.04
C LEU A 269 -2.45 -6.38 20.88
N SER A 270 -3.31 -6.66 21.87
CA SER A 270 -4.32 -7.71 21.76
C SER A 270 -5.27 -7.45 20.59
N TYR A 271 -5.76 -6.23 20.48
CA TYR A 271 -6.72 -5.85 19.44
C TYR A 271 -6.11 -5.91 18.05
N VAL A 272 -4.91 -5.34 17.84
CA VAL A 272 -4.30 -5.33 16.50
C VAL A 272 -3.82 -6.71 16.06
N THR A 273 -3.41 -7.59 16.99
CA THR A 273 -3.01 -8.96 16.63
C THR A 273 -4.22 -9.84 16.31
N GLU A 274 -5.36 -9.63 16.99
CA GLU A 274 -6.64 -10.28 16.67
C GLU A 274 -7.18 -9.80 15.30
N ALA A 275 -7.11 -8.47 15.06
CA ALA A 275 -7.59 -7.84 13.85
C ALA A 275 -6.80 -8.26 12.61
N TYR A 276 -5.48 -8.32 12.71
CA TYR A 276 -4.58 -8.63 11.59
C TYR A 276 -3.73 -9.88 11.88
N PRO A 277 -4.30 -11.07 11.75
CA PRO A 277 -3.54 -12.30 12.01
C PRO A 277 -2.41 -12.53 11.00
N ILE A 278 -2.48 -11.92 9.81
CA ILE A 278 -1.46 -12.07 8.76
C ILE A 278 -0.82 -10.72 8.46
N VAL A 279 0.51 -10.71 8.50
CA VAL A 279 1.35 -9.59 8.04
C VAL A 279 2.27 -10.08 6.93
N ALA A 280 2.30 -9.36 5.82
CA ALA A 280 3.19 -9.59 4.67
C ALA A 280 4.19 -8.43 4.57
N PHE A 281 5.48 -8.71 4.73
CA PHE A 281 6.54 -7.68 4.75
C PHE A 281 7.30 -7.61 3.44
N CYS A 282 7.20 -6.46 2.77
CA CYS A 282 7.86 -6.17 1.51
C CYS A 282 9.10 -5.28 1.72
N LYS A 283 10.17 -5.54 0.99
CA LYS A 283 11.39 -4.73 0.98
C LYS A 283 11.91 -4.52 -0.44
N GLN A 284 12.39 -3.31 -0.72
CA GLN A 284 13.25 -3.07 -1.86
C GLN A 284 14.70 -3.29 -1.41
N LEU A 285 15.42 -4.15 -2.10
CA LEU A 285 16.82 -4.45 -1.85
C LEU A 285 17.73 -3.39 -2.50
N GLU A 286 19.02 -3.40 -2.18
CA GLU A 286 19.99 -2.42 -2.71
C GLU A 286 20.16 -2.51 -4.24
N ASN A 287 19.95 -3.70 -4.83
CA ASN A 287 19.93 -3.91 -6.28
C ASN A 287 18.60 -3.44 -6.93
N ARG A 288 17.77 -2.70 -6.20
CA ARG A 288 16.45 -2.19 -6.59
C ARG A 288 15.36 -3.25 -6.81
N GLU A 289 15.67 -4.51 -6.66
CA GLU A 289 14.66 -5.58 -6.71
C GLU A 289 13.75 -5.53 -5.48
N ARG A 290 12.51 -5.92 -5.66
CA ARG A 290 11.52 -6.00 -4.59
C ARG A 290 11.33 -7.46 -4.19
N ARG A 291 11.25 -7.70 -2.88
CA ARG A 291 11.01 -9.04 -2.32
C ARG A 291 9.93 -8.99 -1.26
N LEU A 292 9.04 -9.96 -1.30
CA LEU A 292 8.18 -10.30 -0.17
C LEU A 292 9.05 -11.08 0.82
N MET A 293 9.63 -10.36 1.77
CA MET A 293 10.66 -10.90 2.67
C MET A 293 10.11 -11.91 3.66
N GLU A 294 8.86 -11.70 4.08
CA GLU A 294 8.23 -12.55 5.08
C GLU A 294 6.72 -12.48 4.99
N ILE A 295 6.05 -13.61 5.19
CA ILE A 295 4.65 -13.69 5.57
C ILE A 295 4.59 -14.34 6.93
N GLN A 296 4.02 -13.64 7.91
CA GLN A 296 3.94 -14.05 9.30
C GLN A 296 2.49 -14.16 9.76
N GLU A 297 2.19 -15.22 10.48
CA GLU A 297 0.97 -15.38 11.26
C GLU A 297 1.23 -14.95 12.71
N CYS A 298 0.32 -14.16 13.28
CA CYS A 298 0.23 -13.98 14.73
C CYS A 298 -0.82 -14.94 15.28
N GLU A 299 -0.38 -16.01 15.92
CA GLU A 299 -1.23 -16.98 16.59
C GLU A 299 -1.50 -16.51 18.01
N ILE A 300 -2.77 -16.41 18.40
CA ILE A 300 -3.20 -16.15 19.78
C ILE A 300 -3.56 -17.49 20.40
N ARG A 301 -2.79 -17.89 21.41
CA ARG A 301 -2.99 -19.15 22.12
C ARG A 301 -4.15 -19.05 23.13
N PRO A 302 -4.69 -20.18 23.60
CA PRO A 302 -5.77 -20.19 24.58
C PRO A 302 -5.44 -19.48 25.91
N ASP A 303 -4.16 -19.41 26.27
CA ASP A 303 -3.67 -18.69 27.45
C ASP A 303 -3.50 -17.18 27.24
N GLY A 304 -3.84 -16.68 26.04
CA GLY A 304 -3.69 -15.29 25.63
C GLY A 304 -2.28 -14.92 25.15
N ALA A 305 -1.32 -15.85 25.24
CA ALA A 305 0.03 -15.61 24.73
C ALA A 305 0.03 -15.53 23.19
N ARG A 306 0.88 -14.66 22.64
CA ARG A 306 1.04 -14.46 21.21
C ARG A 306 2.29 -15.17 20.72
N SER A 307 2.15 -15.87 19.61
CA SER A 307 3.24 -16.51 18.90
C SER A 307 3.35 -15.92 17.49
N TYR A 308 4.48 -15.33 17.19
CA TYR A 308 4.78 -14.81 15.86
C TYR A 308 5.42 -15.93 15.04
N ARG A 309 4.64 -16.49 14.11
CA ARG A 309 5.01 -17.65 13.32
C ARG A 309 5.33 -17.23 11.88
N PRO A 310 6.61 -17.22 11.47
CA PRO A 310 6.95 -17.00 10.08
C PRO A 310 6.46 -18.20 9.25
N LEU A 311 5.58 -17.94 8.28
CA LEU A 311 5.09 -18.97 7.36
C LEU A 311 6.00 -19.10 6.14
N PHE A 312 6.40 -17.96 5.59
CA PHE A 312 7.32 -17.89 4.45
C PHE A 312 8.38 -16.84 4.72
N GLN A 313 9.61 -17.10 4.30
CA GLN A 313 10.73 -16.16 4.40
C GLN A 313 11.58 -16.15 3.14
N TYR A 314 12.10 -14.97 2.78
CA TYR A 314 13.17 -14.83 1.80
C TYR A 314 14.51 -14.86 2.52
N LYS A 315 15.35 -15.85 2.19
CA LYS A 315 16.69 -15.99 2.73
C LYS A 315 17.70 -15.47 1.74
N ILE A 316 18.44 -14.44 2.15
CA ILE A 316 19.60 -13.94 1.40
C ILE A 316 20.76 -14.88 1.67
N THR A 317 21.33 -15.43 0.61
CA THR A 317 22.48 -16.36 0.69
C THR A 317 23.80 -15.64 0.39
N GLU A 318 23.74 -14.61 -0.44
CA GLU A 318 24.94 -13.86 -0.82
C GLU A 318 24.62 -12.39 -1.12
N ASN A 319 25.52 -11.50 -0.68
CA ASN A 319 25.55 -10.09 -1.05
C ASN A 319 26.97 -9.77 -1.54
N ARG A 320 27.10 -9.32 -2.78
CA ARG A 320 28.38 -8.91 -3.36
C ARG A 320 28.21 -7.69 -4.24
N VAL A 321 29.33 -7.00 -4.48
CA VAL A 321 29.38 -5.88 -5.44
C VAL A 321 30.30 -6.28 -6.57
N GLU A 322 29.78 -6.30 -7.81
CA GLU A 322 30.52 -6.57 -9.03
C GLU A 322 30.33 -5.38 -9.98
N ASP A 323 31.42 -4.81 -10.47
CA ASP A 323 31.41 -3.67 -11.39
C ASP A 323 30.54 -2.49 -10.89
N GLY A 324 30.54 -2.23 -9.58
CA GLY A 324 29.76 -1.18 -8.94
C GLY A 324 28.27 -1.48 -8.82
N LYS A 325 27.80 -2.69 -9.14
CA LYS A 325 26.42 -3.13 -9.01
C LYS A 325 26.26 -4.09 -7.83
N PHE A 326 25.19 -3.89 -7.05
CA PHE A 326 24.82 -4.84 -6.01
C PHE A 326 24.19 -6.09 -6.62
N ILE A 327 24.72 -7.24 -6.26
CA ILE A 327 24.18 -8.57 -6.60
C ILE A 327 23.74 -9.20 -5.30
N ILE A 328 22.46 -9.52 -5.20
CA ILE A 328 21.84 -10.08 -4.00
C ILE A 328 21.15 -11.38 -4.41
N GLU A 329 21.69 -12.49 -3.95
CA GLU A 329 21.16 -13.82 -4.22
C GLU A 329 20.40 -14.34 -3.00
N GLY A 330 19.37 -15.12 -3.25
CA GLY A 330 18.55 -15.72 -2.19
C GLY A 330 17.38 -16.51 -2.75
N TYR A 331 16.61 -17.09 -1.85
CA TYR A 331 15.44 -17.89 -2.20
C TYR A 331 14.35 -17.74 -1.15
N HIS A 332 13.11 -17.99 -1.55
CA HIS A 332 11.99 -18.10 -0.64
C HIS A 332 11.84 -19.54 -0.14
N GLU A 333 11.54 -19.70 1.14
CA GLU A 333 11.17 -20.98 1.71
C GLU A 333 9.89 -20.87 2.53
N GLN A 334 9.15 -21.97 2.61
CA GLN A 334 8.10 -22.15 3.58
C GLN A 334 8.72 -22.65 4.89
N VAL A 335 8.60 -21.85 5.95
CA VAL A 335 9.24 -22.14 7.25
C VAL A 335 8.33 -22.97 8.14
N HIS A 336 7.05 -22.57 8.21
CA HIS A 336 6.06 -23.29 9.00
C HIS A 336 4.75 -23.44 8.24
N ALA A 337 3.97 -24.43 8.63
CA ALA A 337 2.56 -24.50 8.28
C ALA A 337 1.76 -23.49 9.10
N ILE A 338 0.55 -23.15 8.63
CA ILE A 338 -0.39 -22.33 9.39
C ILE A 338 -0.78 -23.01 10.71
N SER A 339 -1.15 -22.21 11.73
CA SER A 339 -1.63 -22.73 13.01
C SER A 339 -2.97 -23.47 12.86
N ASP A 340 -3.27 -24.30 13.84
CA ASP A 340 -4.60 -24.94 13.93
C ASP A 340 -5.71 -23.92 14.11
N GLY A 341 -5.41 -22.80 14.80
CA GLY A 341 -6.34 -21.68 14.99
C GLY A 341 -6.73 -21.02 13.68
N LEU A 342 -5.75 -20.68 12.83
CA LEU A 342 -6.01 -20.11 11.51
C LEU A 342 -6.70 -21.11 10.59
N ALA A 343 -6.27 -22.37 10.61
CA ALA A 343 -6.89 -23.44 9.83
C ALA A 343 -8.36 -23.62 10.17
N LYS A 344 -8.71 -23.63 11.46
CA LYS A 344 -10.08 -23.70 11.95
C LYS A 344 -10.90 -22.50 11.46
N ARG A 345 -10.39 -21.28 11.61
CA ARG A 345 -11.05 -20.05 11.15
C ARG A 345 -11.33 -20.07 9.64
N LEU A 346 -10.36 -20.52 8.83
CA LEU A 346 -10.53 -20.66 7.38
C LEU A 346 -11.64 -21.67 7.03
N LEU A 347 -11.70 -22.81 7.72
CA LEU A 347 -12.77 -23.80 7.54
C LEU A 347 -14.14 -23.24 7.94
N GLU A 348 -14.24 -22.57 9.08
CA GLU A 348 -15.48 -21.94 9.57
C GLU A 348 -15.97 -20.85 8.59
N ASN A 349 -15.06 -20.18 7.89
CA ASN A 349 -15.36 -19.21 6.84
C ASN A 349 -15.65 -19.87 5.47
N GLY A 350 -15.75 -21.20 5.41
CA GLY A 350 -16.18 -21.93 4.23
C GLY A 350 -15.07 -22.39 3.28
N MET A 351 -13.80 -22.36 3.69
CA MET A 351 -12.71 -22.89 2.87
C MET A 351 -12.85 -24.41 2.66
N PRO A 352 -12.77 -24.93 1.42
CA PRO A 352 -12.76 -26.36 1.19
C PRO A 352 -11.58 -27.06 1.85
N GLY A 353 -11.80 -28.24 2.44
CA GLY A 353 -10.76 -28.99 3.13
C GLY A 353 -9.56 -29.36 2.25
N GLU A 354 -9.77 -29.58 0.95
CA GLU A 354 -8.67 -29.82 0.00
C GLU A 354 -7.79 -28.58 -0.22
N THR A 355 -8.41 -27.39 -0.28
CA THR A 355 -7.67 -26.13 -0.38
C THR A 355 -6.84 -25.91 0.89
N LEU A 356 -7.44 -26.15 2.05
CA LEU A 356 -6.73 -26.04 3.32
C LEU A 356 -5.54 -26.99 3.43
N LYS A 357 -5.67 -28.24 2.97
CA LYS A 357 -4.55 -29.21 2.93
C LYS A 357 -3.38 -28.70 2.08
N LYS A 358 -3.68 -28.07 0.94
CA LYS A 358 -2.65 -27.45 0.08
C LYS A 358 -1.92 -26.32 0.77
N LEU A 359 -2.69 -25.44 1.49
CA LEU A 359 -2.08 -24.31 2.22
C LEU A 359 -1.23 -24.75 3.42
N ARG A 360 -1.53 -25.89 4.04
CA ARG A 360 -0.71 -26.45 5.11
C ARG A 360 0.64 -26.97 4.63
N GLY A 361 0.88 -27.00 3.29
CA GLY A 361 2.03 -27.68 2.71
C GLY A 361 1.87 -29.18 2.88
N GLY A 362 2.02 -29.97 1.81
CA GLY A 362 1.86 -31.40 1.87
C GLY A 362 2.91 -32.13 2.75
N VAL A 363 3.08 -31.68 3.98
CA VAL A 363 3.77 -32.44 5.02
C VAL A 363 2.76 -33.51 5.42
N ASN A 364 3.00 -34.72 4.91
CA ASN A 364 2.31 -35.92 5.38
C ASN A 364 2.37 -35.95 6.91
N VAL A 365 1.18 -35.85 7.52
CA VAL A 365 0.98 -36.30 8.91
C VAL A 365 0.95 -37.80 8.92
#